data_f3ef5f6ad9956a73b98fe48e84eda746
#
_entry.id   f3ef5f6ad9956a73b98fe48e84eda746
#
_cell.length_a   1.000
_cell.length_b   1.000
_cell.length_c   1.000
_cell.angle_alpha   90.00
_cell.angle_beta   90.00
_cell.angle_gamma   90.00
#
_symmetry.space_group_name_H-M   'P 1'
#
loop_
_entity.id
_entity.type
_entity.pdbx_description
1 polymer ?
#
loop_
_entity_poly.entity_id
_entity_poly.type
_entity_poly.pdbx_seq_one_letter_code
_entity_poly.pdbx_strand_id
1 'polypeptide(L)'
;MKSTVYRAKYHDVHSPVVHCYHTGACAIGKCYTMTTSSQLGIQEIDMSFSLTGFVRSARSAAADARPVAAVKTLMSQTFADPQAIAKAVGSFIAADECLYEDDEVSVYTARFAPHELVPPHNHRMPAFLGVYEGSEVNLLYQQVESGRLKLTKRRVLNPGDTMAIGGDGIHAVHTEHLMPSLGLHIYLGRLSTVSRELFDTETGQSMAFTDANYRMLVRALV
;
A
#
# COMPACT_ATOMS: atom_id res chain seq x y z
N MET A 1 7.01 -20.81 17.87
CA MET A 1 5.66 -20.24 18.03
C MET A 1 4.94 -20.36 16.70
N LYS A 2 3.80 -21.04 16.67
CA LYS A 2 3.10 -21.38 15.42
C LYS A 2 2.38 -20.12 14.90
N SER A 3 2.71 -19.69 13.68
CA SER A 3 1.98 -18.65 12.95
C SER A 3 0.62 -19.21 12.55
N THR A 4 -0.45 -18.61 13.06
CA THR A 4 -1.82 -18.97 12.69
C THR A 4 -2.22 -18.11 11.49
N VAL A 5 -2.17 -18.71 10.31
CA VAL A 5 -2.69 -18.10 9.08
C VAL A 5 -4.22 -18.20 9.14
N TYR A 6 -4.91 -17.07 9.28
CA TYR A 6 -6.36 -17.01 9.10
C TYR A 6 -6.68 -17.11 7.61
N ARG A 7 -7.11 -18.29 7.17
CA ARG A 7 -7.70 -18.51 5.85
C ARG A 7 -9.16 -18.07 5.88
N ALA A 8 -9.47 -16.92 5.32
CA ALA A 8 -10.85 -16.58 5.00
C ALA A 8 -11.36 -17.52 3.90
N LYS A 9 -12.40 -18.31 4.18
CA LYS A 9 -13.10 -19.15 3.19
C LYS A 9 -13.99 -18.24 2.35
N TYR A 10 -13.63 -18.06 1.08
CA TYR A 10 -14.50 -17.41 0.10
C TYR A 10 -15.45 -18.45 -0.51
N HIS A 11 -16.75 -18.22 -0.38
CA HIS A 11 -17.77 -18.90 -1.17
C HIS A 11 -17.93 -18.17 -2.52
N ASP A 12 -17.81 -18.91 -3.62
CA ASP A 12 -18.11 -18.43 -4.97
C ASP A 12 -19.56 -17.97 -5.06
N VAL A 13 -19.75 -16.70 -5.36
CA VAL A 13 -21.06 -16.16 -5.74
C VAL A 13 -20.93 -15.68 -7.18
N HIS A 14 -21.66 -16.35 -8.09
CA HIS A 14 -21.81 -15.92 -9.48
C HIS A 14 -22.36 -14.48 -9.54
N SER A 15 -21.56 -13.55 -10.06
CA SER A 15 -21.98 -12.17 -10.35
C SER A 15 -22.57 -12.07 -11.76
N PRO A 16 -23.72 -11.40 -11.91
CA PRO A 16 -24.24 -11.06 -13.24
C PRO A 16 -23.38 -9.97 -13.91
N VAL A 17 -23.13 -10.11 -15.20
CA VAL A 17 -22.43 -9.15 -16.03
C VAL A 17 -23.28 -7.89 -16.16
N VAL A 18 -22.78 -6.76 -15.66
CA VAL A 18 -23.43 -5.45 -15.79
C VAL A 18 -22.86 -4.73 -17.02
N HIS A 19 -23.68 -4.49 -18.03
CA HIS A 19 -23.34 -3.64 -19.17
C HIS A 19 -23.66 -2.18 -18.83
N CYS A 20 -22.64 -1.33 -18.77
CA CYS A 20 -22.82 0.13 -18.64
C CYS A 20 -22.93 0.76 -20.03
N TYR A 21 -24.06 1.36 -20.35
CA TYR A 21 -24.19 2.25 -21.50
C TYR A 21 -23.89 3.69 -21.08
N HIS A 22 -22.88 4.30 -21.71
CA HIS A 22 -22.53 5.70 -21.53
C HIS A 22 -23.50 6.59 -22.30
N THR A 23 -24.26 7.43 -21.61
CA THR A 23 -24.82 8.67 -22.19
C THR A 23 -24.69 9.78 -21.16
N GLY A 24 -23.71 10.67 -21.37
CA GLY A 24 -23.75 12.06 -20.91
C GLY A 24 -23.45 12.32 -19.43
N ALA A 25 -22.33 13.02 -19.20
CA ALA A 25 -21.95 13.82 -18.04
C ALA A 25 -22.07 13.16 -16.66
N CYS A 26 -20.98 12.56 -16.21
CA CYS A 26 -20.78 12.15 -14.83
C CYS A 26 -20.32 13.37 -14.00
N ALA A 27 -21.21 13.93 -13.22
CA ALA A 27 -20.86 14.85 -12.14
C ALA A 27 -20.84 14.05 -10.84
N ILE A 28 -19.64 13.91 -10.29
CA ILE A 28 -19.34 13.54 -8.88
C ILE A 28 -20.17 12.37 -8.29
N GLY A 29 -19.64 11.16 -8.41
CA GLY A 29 -19.80 10.11 -7.39
C GLY A 29 -21.11 9.33 -7.30
N LYS A 30 -22.07 9.43 -8.25
CA LYS A 30 -23.33 8.69 -8.20
C LYS A 30 -23.61 7.95 -9.53
N CYS A 31 -23.75 6.64 -9.46
CA CYS A 31 -24.14 5.80 -10.58
C CYS A 31 -25.57 5.25 -10.35
N TYR A 32 -26.45 5.35 -11.34
CA TYR A 32 -27.84 4.90 -11.23
C TYR A 32 -28.10 3.71 -12.16
N THR A 33 -28.73 2.65 -11.62
CA THR A 33 -29.22 1.54 -12.44
C THR A 33 -30.72 1.61 -12.58
N MET A 34 -31.25 1.50 -13.82
CA MET A 34 -32.70 1.34 -14.09
C MET A 34 -33.04 -0.15 -14.10
N THR A 35 -33.93 -0.59 -13.24
CA THR A 35 -34.58 -1.90 -13.33
C THR A 35 -35.95 -1.76 -13.94
N THR A 36 -36.24 -2.57 -14.99
CA THR A 36 -37.50 -2.61 -15.70
C THR A 36 -38.54 -3.45 -14.95
N SER A 37 -39.19 -2.89 -13.95
CA SER A 37 -40.54 -3.29 -13.52
C SER A 37 -41.12 -2.25 -12.58
N SER A 38 -42.08 -1.53 -12.99
CA SER A 38 -43.17 -0.72 -12.36
C SER A 38 -42.98 -0.03 -11.00
N GLN A 39 -41.73 0.02 -10.45
CA GLN A 39 -41.35 0.95 -9.39
C GLN A 39 -39.92 1.43 -9.67
N LEU A 40 -39.78 2.70 -10.02
CA LEU A 40 -38.51 3.40 -10.17
C LEU A 40 -37.86 3.55 -8.75
N GLY A 41 -37.23 2.48 -8.28
CA GLY A 41 -36.35 2.52 -7.13
C GLY A 41 -34.95 2.84 -7.64
N ILE A 42 -34.53 4.09 -7.53
CA ILE A 42 -33.13 4.47 -7.74
C ILE A 42 -32.36 3.94 -6.53
N GLN A 43 -31.66 2.82 -6.69
CA GLN A 43 -30.68 2.41 -5.69
C GLN A 43 -29.39 3.20 -5.92
N GLU A 44 -29.04 4.00 -4.95
CA GLU A 44 -27.74 4.66 -4.88
C GLU A 44 -26.70 3.55 -4.65
N ILE A 45 -25.84 3.28 -5.65
CA ILE A 45 -24.71 2.38 -5.46
C ILE A 45 -23.73 3.15 -4.58
N ASP A 46 -23.59 2.71 -3.35
CA ASP A 46 -22.56 3.21 -2.44
C ASP A 46 -21.18 2.84 -3.02
N MET A 47 -20.54 3.85 -3.67
CA MET A 47 -19.19 3.75 -4.25
C MET A 47 -18.10 3.98 -3.18
N SER A 48 -18.46 3.83 -1.89
CA SER A 48 -17.49 3.99 -0.80
C SER A 48 -16.35 2.99 -0.94
N PHE A 49 -15.16 3.40 -0.52
CA PHE A 49 -13.98 2.54 -0.49
C PHE A 49 -14.25 1.28 0.35
N SER A 50 -13.78 0.13 -0.15
CA SER A 50 -13.77 -1.12 0.60
C SER A 50 -12.43 -1.85 0.41
N LEU A 51 -11.89 -2.44 1.47
CA LEU A 51 -10.63 -3.22 1.41
C LEU A 51 -10.72 -4.37 0.42
N THR A 52 -11.84 -5.10 0.39
CA THR A 52 -12.06 -6.20 -0.57
C THR A 52 -12.06 -5.69 -2.01
N GLY A 53 -12.70 -4.54 -2.27
CA GLY A 53 -12.69 -3.88 -3.56
C GLY A 53 -11.27 -3.44 -3.96
N PHE A 54 -10.53 -2.84 -3.03
CA PHE A 54 -9.15 -2.43 -3.26
C PHE A 54 -8.23 -3.60 -3.59
N VAL A 55 -8.29 -4.70 -2.83
CA VAL A 55 -7.53 -5.93 -3.10
C VAL A 55 -7.86 -6.50 -4.49
N ARG A 56 -9.14 -6.55 -4.86
CA ARG A 56 -9.56 -7.01 -6.20
C ARG A 56 -8.98 -6.13 -7.31
N SER A 57 -9.02 -4.81 -7.12
CA SER A 57 -8.46 -3.85 -8.07
C SER A 57 -6.94 -3.95 -8.16
N ALA A 58 -6.24 -4.18 -7.04
CA ALA A 58 -4.79 -4.40 -7.00
C ALA A 58 -4.38 -5.64 -7.81
N ARG A 59 -5.11 -6.75 -7.64
CA ARG A 59 -4.90 -7.98 -8.44
C ARG A 59 -5.11 -7.75 -9.93
N SER A 60 -6.20 -7.06 -10.29
CA SER A 60 -6.47 -6.72 -11.69
C SER A 60 -5.40 -5.81 -12.28
N ALA A 61 -4.93 -4.82 -11.52
CA ALA A 61 -3.86 -3.92 -11.95
C ALA A 61 -2.50 -4.62 -12.07
N ALA A 62 -2.21 -5.59 -11.21
CA ALA A 62 -0.98 -6.40 -11.29
C ALA A 62 -0.97 -7.30 -12.54
N ALA A 63 -2.14 -7.80 -12.95
CA ALA A 63 -2.30 -8.63 -14.15
C ALA A 63 -2.39 -7.82 -15.47
N ASP A 64 -2.32 -6.47 -15.42
CA ASP A 64 -2.33 -5.62 -16.62
C ASP A 64 -1.07 -5.80 -17.46
N ALA A 65 -1.15 -5.52 -18.75
CA ALA A 65 0.02 -5.53 -19.65
C ALA A 65 1.12 -4.52 -19.23
N ARG A 66 0.78 -3.50 -18.45
CA ARG A 66 1.70 -2.50 -17.88
C ARG A 66 1.45 -2.34 -16.37
N PRO A 67 1.78 -3.37 -15.57
CA PRO A 67 1.36 -3.45 -14.17
C PRO A 67 1.80 -2.26 -13.33
N VAL A 68 3.03 -1.76 -13.52
CA VAL A 68 3.54 -0.57 -12.81
C VAL A 68 2.68 0.67 -13.07
N ALA A 69 2.25 0.88 -14.31
CA ALA A 69 1.41 2.03 -14.67
C ALA A 69 -0.02 1.86 -14.13
N ALA A 70 -0.57 0.64 -14.25
CA ALA A 70 -1.91 0.32 -13.76
C ALA A 70 -2.01 0.48 -12.24
N VAL A 71 -1.03 -0.03 -11.48
CA VAL A 71 -1.01 0.12 -10.01
C VAL A 71 -0.80 1.59 -9.60
N LYS A 72 0.05 2.35 -10.30
CA LYS A 72 0.17 3.80 -10.04
C LYS A 72 -1.16 4.53 -10.21
N THR A 73 -1.90 4.21 -11.27
CA THR A 73 -3.22 4.80 -11.54
C THR A 73 -4.21 4.41 -10.44
N LEU A 74 -4.27 3.12 -10.08
CA LEU A 74 -5.11 2.64 -8.97
C LEU A 74 -4.81 3.39 -7.68
N MET A 75 -3.55 3.48 -7.27
CA MET A 75 -3.14 4.18 -6.06
C MET A 75 -3.56 5.64 -6.08
N SER A 76 -3.28 6.36 -7.19
CA SER A 76 -3.67 7.77 -7.33
C SER A 76 -5.19 7.97 -7.23
N GLN A 77 -5.99 7.10 -7.83
CA GLN A 77 -7.45 7.16 -7.77
C GLN A 77 -7.98 6.83 -6.38
N THR A 78 -7.45 5.79 -5.74
CA THR A 78 -7.86 5.34 -4.40
C THR A 78 -7.56 6.41 -3.35
N PHE A 79 -6.37 6.99 -3.39
CA PHE A 79 -5.92 7.97 -2.41
C PHE A 79 -6.40 9.40 -2.69
N ALA A 80 -7.21 9.62 -3.72
CA ALA A 80 -7.91 10.88 -3.94
C ALA A 80 -8.92 11.19 -2.81
N ASP A 81 -9.40 10.16 -2.09
CA ASP A 81 -10.24 10.30 -0.91
C ASP A 81 -9.67 9.49 0.29
N PRO A 82 -8.66 10.03 0.98
CA PRO A 82 -8.04 9.35 2.12
C PRO A 82 -9.01 9.16 3.31
N GLN A 83 -10.04 10.01 3.43
CA GLN A 83 -11.02 9.90 4.50
C GLN A 83 -11.93 8.68 4.31
N ALA A 84 -12.31 8.36 3.07
CA ALA A 84 -13.05 7.14 2.77
C ALA A 84 -12.22 5.89 3.11
N ILE A 85 -10.91 5.91 2.87
CA ILE A 85 -10.00 4.82 3.26
C ILE A 85 -9.96 4.71 4.79
N ALA A 86 -9.68 5.80 5.50
CA ALA A 86 -9.60 5.83 6.97
C ALA A 86 -10.88 5.30 7.62
N LYS A 87 -12.06 5.69 7.10
CA LYS A 87 -13.35 5.22 7.59
C LYS A 87 -13.54 3.70 7.41
N ALA A 88 -13.08 3.14 6.30
CA ALA A 88 -13.28 1.72 5.98
C ALA A 88 -12.23 0.81 6.61
N VAL A 89 -10.98 1.27 6.72
CA VAL A 89 -9.86 0.48 7.29
C VAL A 89 -9.82 0.60 8.80
N GLY A 90 -10.12 1.79 9.34
CA GLY A 90 -9.98 2.08 10.75
C GLY A 90 -8.52 2.10 11.22
N SER A 91 -8.33 2.01 12.53
CA SER A 91 -7.01 1.96 13.16
C SER A 91 -6.59 0.51 13.37
N PHE A 92 -5.31 0.20 13.14
CA PHE A 92 -4.73 -1.10 13.44
C PHE A 92 -3.44 -0.93 14.25
N ILE A 93 -3.07 -1.95 15.04
CA ILE A 93 -1.95 -1.91 15.99
C ILE A 93 -0.67 -2.51 15.38
N ALA A 94 -0.81 -3.54 14.54
CA ALA A 94 0.33 -4.18 13.89
C ALA A 94 1.08 -3.19 12.99
N ALA A 95 2.39 -3.34 12.90
CA ALA A 95 3.20 -2.53 11.99
C ALA A 95 2.81 -2.78 10.52
N ASP A 96 2.66 -4.06 10.17
CA ASP A 96 2.24 -4.50 8.84
C ASP A 96 1.24 -5.65 8.98
N GLU A 97 0.17 -5.64 8.18
CA GLU A 97 -0.77 -6.73 8.08
C GLU A 97 -0.99 -7.10 6.61
N CYS A 98 -0.77 -8.37 6.28
CA CYS A 98 -1.03 -8.88 4.94
C CYS A 98 -2.53 -9.04 4.72
N LEU A 99 -3.09 -8.21 3.83
CA LEU A 99 -4.48 -8.29 3.42
C LEU A 99 -4.70 -9.33 2.31
N TYR A 100 -3.71 -9.44 1.44
CA TYR A 100 -3.70 -10.40 0.33
C TYR A 100 -2.28 -10.61 -0.19
N GLU A 101 -1.97 -11.82 -0.61
CA GLU A 101 -0.71 -12.14 -1.28
C GLU A 101 -0.86 -13.33 -2.22
N ASP A 102 -0.30 -13.17 -3.44
CA ASP A 102 -0.04 -14.27 -4.39
C ASP A 102 1.33 -14.05 -5.07
N ASP A 103 1.61 -14.77 -6.17
CA ASP A 103 2.90 -14.66 -6.87
C ASP A 103 3.05 -13.34 -7.65
N GLU A 104 1.96 -12.63 -7.93
CA GLU A 104 1.92 -11.43 -8.76
C GLU A 104 1.82 -10.15 -7.93
N VAL A 105 1.15 -10.21 -6.77
CA VAL A 105 0.88 -9.03 -5.96
C VAL A 105 0.73 -9.33 -4.49
N SER A 106 1.26 -8.43 -3.66
CA SER A 106 0.99 -8.38 -2.23
C SER A 106 0.35 -7.06 -1.86
N VAL A 107 -0.67 -7.08 -0.98
CA VAL A 107 -1.37 -5.90 -0.45
C VAL A 107 -1.29 -5.92 1.06
N TYR A 108 -0.78 -4.84 1.64
CA TYR A 108 -0.55 -4.72 3.08
C TYR A 108 -1.16 -3.43 3.63
N THR A 109 -1.60 -3.46 4.89
CA THR A 109 -1.64 -2.25 5.71
C THR A 109 -0.23 -1.94 6.16
N ALA A 110 0.08 -0.65 6.35
CA ALA A 110 1.37 -0.22 6.88
C ALA A 110 1.16 0.82 7.98
N ARG A 111 1.81 0.62 9.12
CA ARG A 111 1.78 1.53 10.26
C ARG A 111 3.19 1.81 10.73
N PHE A 112 3.58 3.09 10.69
CA PHE A 112 4.85 3.54 11.25
C PHE A 112 4.60 4.26 12.59
N ALA A 113 5.29 3.78 13.62
CA ALA A 113 5.18 4.35 14.96
C ALA A 113 5.86 5.73 15.03
N PRO A 114 5.37 6.67 15.86
CA PRO A 114 6.09 7.91 16.12
C PRO A 114 7.41 7.62 16.83
N HIS A 115 8.38 8.53 16.63
CA HIS A 115 9.71 8.44 17.23
C HIS A 115 10.55 7.21 16.84
N GLU A 116 10.18 6.53 15.78
CA GLU A 116 10.92 5.37 15.27
C GLU A 116 11.38 5.61 13.85
N LEU A 117 12.68 5.37 13.58
CA LEU A 117 13.23 5.32 12.24
C LEU A 117 13.33 3.86 11.82
N VAL A 118 12.47 3.47 10.88
CA VAL A 118 12.61 2.20 10.15
C VAL A 118 13.90 2.24 9.35
N PRO A 119 14.82 1.26 9.56
CA PRO A 119 16.13 1.29 8.90
C PRO A 119 16.01 1.26 7.37
N PRO A 120 17.02 1.76 6.66
CA PRO A 120 17.04 1.67 5.20
C PRO A 120 16.91 0.23 4.74
N HIS A 121 16.00 0.01 3.79
CA HIS A 121 15.72 -1.31 3.24
C HIS A 121 15.29 -1.22 1.79
N ASN A 122 15.32 -2.36 1.09
CA ASN A 122 14.76 -2.53 -0.23
C ASN A 122 13.58 -3.52 -0.22
N HIS A 123 12.82 -3.52 -1.29
CA HIS A 123 11.70 -4.47 -1.46
C HIS A 123 12.01 -5.56 -2.49
N ARG A 124 13.08 -5.41 -3.28
CA ARG A 124 13.46 -6.29 -4.39
C ARG A 124 12.36 -6.49 -5.45
N MET A 125 11.33 -5.64 -5.40
CA MET A 125 10.23 -5.56 -6.34
C MET A 125 9.63 -4.15 -6.33
N PRO A 126 8.89 -3.72 -7.37
CA PRO A 126 8.20 -2.45 -7.33
C PRO A 126 7.22 -2.36 -6.16
N ALA A 127 7.34 -1.30 -5.37
CA ALA A 127 6.50 -0.99 -4.22
C ALA A 127 5.73 0.32 -4.45
N PHE A 128 4.47 0.35 -4.03
CA PHE A 128 3.58 1.51 -4.13
C PHE A 128 3.01 1.78 -2.75
N LEU A 129 3.33 2.94 -2.23
CA LEU A 129 3.00 3.40 -0.89
C LEU A 129 1.93 4.47 -0.98
N GLY A 130 0.94 4.43 -0.10
CA GLY A 130 -0.06 5.47 0.00
C GLY A 130 -0.42 5.70 1.46
N VAL A 131 -0.54 6.97 1.87
CA VAL A 131 -0.86 7.37 3.24
C VAL A 131 -2.29 7.88 3.30
N TYR A 132 -3.10 7.39 4.25
CA TYR A 132 -4.45 7.87 4.46
C TYR A 132 -4.65 8.58 5.81
N GLU A 133 -3.72 8.41 6.76
CA GLU A 133 -3.74 9.09 8.06
C GLU A 133 -2.30 9.35 8.56
N GLY A 134 -2.10 10.45 9.27
CA GLY A 134 -0.78 10.88 9.73
C GLY A 134 0.10 11.42 8.60
N SER A 135 1.41 11.31 8.75
CA SER A 135 2.39 11.64 7.70
C SER A 135 3.58 10.70 7.75
N GLU A 136 4.14 10.43 6.60
CA GLU A 136 5.25 9.50 6.41
C GLU A 136 6.41 10.21 5.70
N VAL A 137 7.58 10.17 6.30
CA VAL A 137 8.81 10.70 5.70
C VAL A 137 9.61 9.55 5.14
N ASN A 138 9.79 9.56 3.83
CA ASN A 138 10.64 8.62 3.11
C ASN A 138 12.00 9.25 2.82
N LEU A 139 13.06 8.67 3.35
CA LEU A 139 14.45 9.00 3.06
C LEU A 139 14.98 8.03 2.01
N LEU A 140 15.21 8.52 0.80
CA LEU A 140 15.67 7.71 -0.34
C LEU A 140 17.19 7.72 -0.42
N TYR A 141 17.78 6.55 -0.54
CA TYR A 141 19.23 6.38 -0.58
C TYR A 141 19.69 5.76 -1.89
N GLN A 142 20.95 6.01 -2.20
CA GLN A 142 21.72 5.33 -3.22
C GLN A 142 22.99 4.76 -2.59
N GLN A 143 23.32 3.52 -2.88
CA GLN A 143 24.62 2.97 -2.52
C GLN A 143 25.67 3.50 -3.49
N VAL A 144 26.74 4.10 -2.95
CA VAL A 144 27.86 4.62 -3.72
C VAL A 144 28.98 3.57 -3.84
N GLU A 145 29.99 3.82 -4.70
CA GLU A 145 31.07 2.85 -4.97
C GLU A 145 31.80 2.34 -3.74
N SER A 146 31.88 3.13 -2.68
CA SER A 146 32.46 2.70 -1.40
C SER A 146 31.56 1.72 -0.60
N GLY A 147 30.39 1.38 -1.12
CA GLY A 147 29.36 0.61 -0.44
C GLY A 147 28.50 1.41 0.54
N ARG A 148 28.87 2.66 0.85
CA ARG A 148 28.13 3.51 1.80
C ARG A 148 26.82 4.00 1.20
N LEU A 149 25.85 4.31 2.08
CA LEU A 149 24.58 4.93 1.67
C LEU A 149 24.74 6.46 1.61
N LYS A 150 24.27 7.04 0.50
CA LYS A 150 24.13 8.48 0.31
C LYS A 150 22.63 8.80 0.27
N LEU A 151 22.15 9.67 1.16
CA LEU A 151 20.81 10.24 1.08
C LEU A 151 20.70 11.07 -0.20
N THR A 152 19.76 10.73 -1.05
CA THR A 152 19.53 11.42 -2.34
C THR A 152 18.28 12.27 -2.33
N LYS A 153 17.27 11.89 -1.55
CA LYS A 153 16.00 12.61 -1.50
C LYS A 153 15.27 12.34 -0.20
N ARG A 154 14.61 13.37 0.32
CA ARG A 154 13.61 13.28 1.38
C ARG A 154 12.24 13.59 0.77
N ARG A 155 11.25 12.75 1.03
CA ARG A 155 9.88 12.96 0.57
C ARG A 155 8.90 12.74 1.72
N VAL A 156 8.06 13.72 1.97
CA VAL A 156 6.94 13.61 2.91
C VAL A 156 5.71 13.18 2.13
N LEU A 157 4.98 12.23 2.65
CA LEU A 157 3.66 11.81 2.18
C LEU A 157 2.64 12.17 3.26
N ASN A 158 1.68 12.99 2.88
CA ASN A 158 0.52 13.35 3.69
C ASN A 158 -0.69 12.50 3.27
N PRO A 159 -1.80 12.53 4.03
CA PRO A 159 -3.01 11.84 3.61
C PRO A 159 -3.44 12.24 2.19
N GLY A 160 -3.60 11.22 1.33
CA GLY A 160 -3.87 11.38 -0.10
C GLY A 160 -2.64 11.27 -1.00
N ASP A 161 -1.43 11.37 -0.45
CA ASP A 161 -0.21 11.21 -1.23
C ASP A 161 0.12 9.74 -1.49
N THR A 162 0.73 9.51 -2.66
CA THR A 162 1.26 8.21 -3.05
C THR A 162 2.67 8.31 -3.58
N MET A 163 3.44 7.23 -3.44
CA MET A 163 4.79 7.10 -3.96
C MET A 163 5.03 5.70 -4.54
N ALA A 164 5.83 5.63 -5.61
CA ALA A 164 6.33 4.37 -6.12
C ALA A 164 7.85 4.29 -5.95
N ILE A 165 8.34 3.13 -5.54
CA ILE A 165 9.76 2.80 -5.38
C ILE A 165 10.06 1.62 -6.29
N GLY A 166 11.15 1.68 -7.05
CA GLY A 166 11.62 0.55 -7.86
C GLY A 166 12.18 -0.58 -7.00
N GLY A 167 12.34 -1.78 -7.58
CA GLY A 167 12.79 -2.96 -6.84
C GLY A 167 14.13 -2.80 -6.12
N ASP A 168 15.06 -2.05 -6.71
CA ASP A 168 16.37 -1.77 -6.12
C ASP A 168 16.41 -0.47 -5.29
N GLY A 169 15.26 0.20 -5.14
CA GLY A 169 15.17 1.43 -4.36
C GLY A 169 15.39 1.15 -2.87
N ILE A 170 16.30 1.92 -2.26
CA ILE A 170 16.60 1.85 -0.83
C ILE A 170 15.93 3.04 -0.16
N HIS A 171 15.10 2.79 0.86
CA HIS A 171 14.49 3.85 1.64
C HIS A 171 14.43 3.51 3.13
N ALA A 172 14.44 4.56 3.96
CA ALA A 172 14.12 4.53 5.38
C ALA A 172 12.83 5.32 5.61
N VAL A 173 12.09 4.99 6.64
CA VAL A 173 10.79 5.60 6.92
C VAL A 173 10.70 6.06 8.37
N HIS A 174 10.13 7.23 8.59
CA HIS A 174 9.72 7.70 9.92
C HIS A 174 8.51 8.62 9.82
N THR A 175 7.91 8.98 10.97
CA THR A 175 6.90 10.03 11.07
C THR A 175 7.50 11.27 11.71
N GLU A 176 7.04 12.47 11.33
CA GLU A 176 7.45 13.74 11.99
C GLU A 176 6.53 14.12 13.15
N HIS A 177 5.40 13.45 13.29
CA HIS A 177 4.38 13.78 14.25
C HIS A 177 4.32 12.76 15.40
N LEU A 178 3.70 13.18 16.52
CA LEU A 178 3.46 12.29 17.67
C LEU A 178 2.43 11.18 17.39
N MET A 179 1.79 11.23 16.22
CA MET A 179 0.82 10.23 15.77
C MET A 179 1.46 9.28 14.76
N PRO A 180 1.07 8.02 14.74
CA PRO A 180 1.53 7.09 13.70
C PRO A 180 1.07 7.54 12.32
N SER A 181 1.77 7.12 11.26
CA SER A 181 1.22 7.14 9.92
C SER A 181 0.54 5.80 9.62
N LEU A 182 -0.58 5.87 8.88
CA LEU A 182 -1.33 4.71 8.43
C LEU A 182 -1.46 4.73 6.91
N GLY A 183 -1.15 3.60 6.28
CA GLY A 183 -1.13 3.49 4.83
C GLY A 183 -1.62 2.15 4.31
N LEU A 184 -1.78 2.09 2.98
CA LEU A 184 -1.93 0.85 2.22
C LEU A 184 -0.80 0.77 1.22
N HIS A 185 -0.15 -0.39 1.17
CA HIS A 185 0.96 -0.66 0.29
C HIS A 185 0.62 -1.79 -0.68
N ILE A 186 1.09 -1.65 -1.93
CA ILE A 186 1.03 -2.70 -2.95
C ILE A 186 2.45 -3.01 -3.40
N TYR A 187 2.78 -4.30 -3.47
CA TYR A 187 4.05 -4.80 -3.99
C TYR A 187 3.77 -5.70 -5.19
N LEU A 188 4.50 -5.52 -6.30
CA LEU A 188 4.36 -6.38 -7.47
C LEU A 188 5.22 -7.64 -7.29
N GLY A 189 4.65 -8.63 -6.66
CA GLY A 189 5.24 -9.93 -6.33
C GLY A 189 4.86 -10.38 -4.92
N ARG A 190 5.35 -11.57 -4.55
CA ARG A 190 5.16 -12.19 -3.24
C ARG A 190 6.18 -11.65 -2.24
N LEU A 191 5.78 -10.67 -1.43
CA LEU A 191 6.67 -9.99 -0.48
C LEU A 191 7.21 -10.94 0.61
N SER A 192 6.40 -11.90 1.06
CA SER A 192 6.75 -12.81 2.16
C SER A 192 7.91 -13.75 1.85
N THR A 193 8.20 -14.00 0.56
CA THR A 193 9.21 -14.97 0.14
C THR A 193 10.46 -14.34 -0.48
N VAL A 194 10.42 -13.03 -0.77
CA VAL A 194 11.56 -12.36 -1.40
C VAL A 194 12.65 -12.06 -0.37
N SER A 195 13.91 -12.30 -0.76
CA SER A 195 15.08 -11.97 0.07
C SER A 195 15.36 -10.48 0.02
N ARG A 196 14.74 -9.73 0.94
CA ARG A 196 14.96 -8.29 1.12
C ARG A 196 16.18 -8.03 1.99
N GLU A 197 16.69 -6.81 1.91
CA GLU A 197 17.84 -6.37 2.70
C GLU A 197 17.52 -5.14 3.53
N LEU A 198 18.14 -5.12 4.71
CA LEU A 198 18.32 -3.94 5.53
C LEU A 198 19.74 -3.42 5.31
N PHE A 199 19.93 -2.12 5.51
CA PHE A 199 21.23 -1.47 5.35
C PHE A 199 21.57 -0.68 6.61
N ASP A 200 22.79 -0.86 7.10
CA ASP A 200 23.34 -0.02 8.15
C ASP A 200 23.70 1.35 7.57
N THR A 201 23.17 2.43 8.16
CA THR A 201 23.41 3.80 7.67
C THR A 201 24.83 4.29 7.87
N GLU A 202 25.57 3.75 8.83
CA GLU A 202 26.94 4.19 9.16
C GLU A 202 27.97 3.48 8.28
N THR A 203 27.81 2.19 8.11
CA THR A 203 28.77 1.37 7.37
C THR A 203 28.37 1.16 5.91
N GLY A 204 27.07 1.22 5.60
CA GLY A 204 26.49 0.87 4.31
C GLY A 204 26.37 -0.63 4.06
N GLN A 205 26.74 -1.47 5.04
CA GLN A 205 26.63 -2.92 4.92
C GLN A 205 25.17 -3.35 4.83
N SER A 206 24.90 -4.27 3.91
CA SER A 206 23.58 -4.91 3.82
C SER A 206 23.52 -6.20 4.62
N MET A 207 22.35 -6.51 5.12
CA MET A 207 22.03 -7.75 5.81
C MET A 207 20.61 -8.20 5.50
N ALA A 208 20.32 -9.48 5.67
CA ALA A 208 18.97 -10.00 5.42
C ALA A 208 17.92 -9.27 6.27
N PHE A 209 16.76 -8.96 5.68
CA PHE A 209 15.64 -8.38 6.40
C PHE A 209 15.00 -9.45 7.30
N THR A 210 15.45 -9.52 8.55
CA THR A 210 14.91 -10.39 9.58
C THR A 210 14.52 -9.56 10.79
N ASP A 211 13.62 -10.07 11.63
CA ASP A 211 13.21 -9.40 12.87
C ASP A 211 14.41 -9.08 13.78
N ALA A 212 15.42 -9.96 13.82
CA ALA A 212 16.62 -9.76 14.63
C ALA A 212 17.45 -8.58 14.11
N ASN A 213 17.71 -8.54 12.80
CA ASN A 213 18.47 -7.47 12.16
C ASN A 213 17.68 -6.14 12.17
N TYR A 214 16.37 -6.18 12.00
CA TYR A 214 15.52 -5.00 12.12
C TYR A 214 15.65 -4.37 13.52
N ARG A 215 15.48 -5.15 14.57
CA ARG A 215 15.61 -4.66 15.97
C ARG A 215 16.99 -4.11 16.29
N MET A 216 18.02 -4.60 15.62
CA MET A 216 19.40 -4.11 15.79
C MET A 216 19.60 -2.74 15.13
N LEU A 217 18.93 -2.48 14.00
CA LEU A 217 19.13 -1.29 13.19
C LEU A 217 18.07 -0.20 13.40
N VAL A 218 16.88 -0.55 13.91
CA VAL A 218 15.85 0.44 14.21
C VAL A 218 16.35 1.42 15.25
N ARG A 219 16.06 2.71 15.06
CA ARG A 219 16.54 3.79 15.94
C ARG A 219 15.37 4.60 16.47
N ALA A 220 15.46 4.98 17.74
CA ALA A 220 14.59 5.98 18.31
C ALA A 220 14.98 7.37 17.77
N LEU A 221 14.01 8.14 17.33
CA LEU A 221 14.17 9.57 17.03
C LEU A 221 13.83 10.37 18.28
N VAL A 222 14.78 11.17 18.76
CA VAL A 222 14.63 12.02 19.94
C VAL A 222 14.04 13.38 19.56
#